data_c00b993bc91f0f058da37d80ac04a487
#
_entry.id   c00b993bc91f0f058da37d80ac04a487
#
_cell.length_a   1.000
_cell.length_b   1.000
_cell.length_c   1.000
_cell.angle_alpha   90.00
_cell.angle_beta   90.00
_cell.angle_gamma   90.00
#
_symmetry.space_group_name_H-M   'P 1'
#
loop_
_entity.id
_entity.type
_entity.pdbx_description
1 polymer ?
#
loop_
_entity_poly.entity_id
_entity_poly.type
_entity_poly.pdbx_seq_one_letter_code
_entity_poly.pdbx_strand_id
1 'polypeptide(L)'
;PPRSTLFPYTTLFRSLSACDEIMKNPAYMYAACRYLLYKKGFMVELLSNFEPALHYVSEWWKQLYGESEGKDKKGIFPAAVDFTTDLHSMGQYIQDGERKLFETFLMVEKTSKFAIPTDPANLDGLNFLAGNDLSHANKMAYEGTRLAHLEGGVPNMTITLPELNEFYLGQLIYFYEKAVAISGYMIEVNPFDQPGVESYKKNMFALMKKPGFEAETERLNKVLASAKIVKV
;
A
#
# COMPACT_ATOMS: atom_id res chain seq x y z
N PRO A 1 31.17 4.78 -16.91
CA PRO A 1 30.81 4.23 -15.62
C PRO A 1 30.37 2.77 -15.78
N PRO A 2 30.72 1.87 -14.86
CA PRO A 2 30.30 0.48 -14.96
C PRO A 2 28.79 0.39 -14.97
N ARG A 3 28.22 -0.31 -15.96
CA ARG A 3 26.76 -0.49 -16.14
C ARG A 3 26.06 -1.09 -14.90
N SER A 4 26.81 -1.64 -13.96
CA SER A 4 26.31 -2.25 -12.73
C SER A 4 25.81 -1.25 -11.67
N THR A 5 26.13 0.04 -11.80
CA THR A 5 25.69 1.09 -10.84
C THR A 5 24.41 1.81 -11.27
N LEU A 6 23.94 1.60 -12.51
CA LEU A 6 22.77 2.28 -13.07
C LEU A 6 21.41 1.64 -12.68
N PHE A 7 21.41 0.40 -12.15
CA PHE A 7 20.19 -0.31 -11.82
C PHE A 7 20.26 -0.96 -10.43
N PRO A 8 19.96 -0.21 -9.37
CA PRO A 8 20.03 -0.71 -8.00
C PRO A 8 19.15 -1.95 -7.75
N TYR A 9 18.02 -2.09 -8.46
CA TYR A 9 17.17 -3.28 -8.37
C TYR A 9 17.88 -4.58 -8.81
N THR A 10 18.95 -4.52 -9.62
CA THR A 10 19.66 -5.74 -10.07
C THR A 10 20.34 -6.48 -8.91
N THR A 11 20.78 -5.77 -7.87
CA THR A 11 21.38 -6.39 -6.68
C THR A 11 20.31 -7.11 -5.86
N LEU A 12 19.19 -6.45 -5.58
CA LEU A 12 18.07 -7.09 -4.87
C LEU A 12 17.43 -8.19 -5.72
N PHE A 13 17.31 -7.98 -7.05
CA PHE A 13 16.87 -9.02 -7.98
C PHE A 13 17.68 -10.29 -7.81
N ARG A 14 19.01 -10.19 -7.82
CA ARG A 14 19.89 -11.36 -7.66
C ARG A 14 19.73 -12.03 -6.30
N SER A 15 19.71 -11.26 -5.20
CA SER A 15 19.57 -11.81 -3.85
C SER A 15 18.20 -12.46 -3.61
N LEU A 16 17.10 -11.79 -3.97
CA LEU A 16 15.76 -12.35 -3.81
C LEU A 16 15.46 -13.49 -4.78
N SER A 17 16.11 -13.51 -5.96
CA SER A 17 15.94 -14.61 -6.93
C SER A 17 16.80 -15.83 -6.61
N ALA A 18 17.94 -15.64 -5.95
CA ALA A 18 18.85 -16.72 -5.56
C ALA A 18 18.45 -17.40 -4.23
N CYS A 19 17.58 -16.78 -3.42
CA CYS A 19 17.15 -17.31 -2.13
C CYS A 19 15.71 -17.82 -2.24
N ASP A 20 15.52 -19.11 -2.13
CA ASP A 20 14.21 -19.79 -2.13
C ASP A 20 13.71 -20.14 -0.72
N GLU A 21 14.51 -19.89 0.31
CA GLU A 21 14.12 -20.10 1.70
C GLU A 21 13.18 -18.97 2.17
N ILE A 22 11.95 -19.34 2.53
CA ILE A 22 10.90 -18.37 2.95
C ILE A 22 11.39 -17.44 4.06
N MET A 23 12.03 -17.98 5.09
CA MET A 23 12.47 -17.19 6.27
C MET A 23 13.69 -16.29 6.00
N LYS A 24 14.35 -16.45 4.86
CA LYS A 24 15.48 -15.61 4.47
C LYS A 24 15.15 -14.65 3.33
N ASN A 25 14.02 -14.84 2.68
CA ASN A 25 13.57 -14.00 1.58
C ASN A 25 12.42 -13.10 2.03
N PRO A 26 12.65 -11.79 2.23
CA PRO A 26 11.62 -10.90 2.75
C PRO A 26 10.37 -10.80 1.85
N ALA A 27 10.50 -10.94 0.53
CA ALA A 27 9.35 -10.93 -0.37
C ALA A 27 8.47 -12.19 -0.16
N TYR A 28 9.08 -13.34 0.11
CA TYR A 28 8.34 -14.57 0.44
C TYR A 28 7.68 -14.47 1.82
N MET A 29 8.40 -13.94 2.80
CA MET A 29 7.84 -13.71 4.15
C MET A 29 6.62 -12.80 4.09
N TYR A 30 6.74 -11.67 3.40
CA TYR A 30 5.64 -10.73 3.26
C TYR A 30 4.42 -11.37 2.56
N ALA A 31 4.64 -12.05 1.43
CA ALA A 31 3.57 -12.76 0.73
C ALA A 31 2.91 -13.82 1.62
N ALA A 32 3.69 -14.59 2.38
CA ALA A 32 3.18 -15.60 3.29
C ALA A 32 2.36 -14.98 4.45
N CYS A 33 2.84 -13.89 5.06
CA CYS A 33 2.10 -13.18 6.11
C CYS A 33 0.76 -12.66 5.59
N ARG A 34 0.74 -12.02 4.42
CA ARG A 34 -0.49 -11.56 3.75
C ARG A 34 -1.47 -12.70 3.52
N TYR A 35 -1.00 -13.80 2.96
CA TYR A 35 -1.83 -14.98 2.71
C TYR A 35 -2.42 -15.55 4.01
N LEU A 36 -1.63 -15.68 5.08
CA LEU A 36 -2.11 -16.17 6.37
C LEU A 36 -3.16 -15.24 6.99
N LEU A 37 -2.98 -13.93 6.88
CA LEU A 37 -3.96 -12.95 7.34
C LEU A 37 -5.25 -13.01 6.51
N TYR A 38 -5.14 -13.13 5.19
CA TYR A 38 -6.28 -13.34 4.30
C TYR A 38 -7.08 -14.61 4.69
N LYS A 39 -6.41 -15.72 4.94
CA LYS A 39 -7.06 -16.97 5.40
C LYS A 39 -7.72 -16.83 6.77
N LYS A 40 -7.29 -15.89 7.60
CA LYS A 40 -7.93 -15.54 8.88
C LYS A 40 -9.09 -14.54 8.74
N GLY A 41 -9.39 -14.07 7.52
CA GLY A 41 -10.51 -13.17 7.25
C GLY A 41 -10.17 -11.68 7.28
N PHE A 42 -8.88 -11.33 7.29
CA PHE A 42 -8.44 -9.95 7.07
C PHE A 42 -8.45 -9.66 5.57
N MET A 43 -9.35 -8.80 5.13
CA MET A 43 -9.68 -8.59 3.72
C MET A 43 -9.13 -7.26 3.17
N VAL A 44 -8.60 -6.41 4.02
CA VAL A 44 -8.04 -5.11 3.67
C VAL A 44 -6.62 -5.02 4.20
N GLU A 45 -5.67 -4.68 3.34
CA GLU A 45 -4.33 -4.28 3.76
C GLU A 45 -4.20 -2.77 3.64
N LEU A 46 -3.75 -2.16 4.73
CA LEU A 46 -3.54 -0.73 4.82
C LEU A 46 -2.04 -0.45 4.81
N LEU A 47 -1.51 0.07 3.69
CA LEU A 47 -0.14 0.55 3.64
C LEU A 47 -0.07 1.92 4.30
N SER A 48 0.61 1.98 5.45
CA SER A 48 0.67 3.15 6.32
C SER A 48 2.07 3.72 6.32
N ASN A 49 2.24 4.99 5.96
CA ASN A 49 3.55 5.65 5.99
C ASN A 49 3.52 6.92 6.84
N PHE A 50 4.69 7.30 7.36
CA PHE A 50 4.91 8.53 8.14
C PHE A 50 5.84 9.51 7.40
N GLU A 51 6.17 9.22 6.13
CA GLU A 51 7.03 10.03 5.30
C GLU A 51 6.25 10.52 4.08
N PRO A 52 5.90 11.82 3.99
CA PRO A 52 5.07 12.35 2.91
C PRO A 52 5.61 12.09 1.50
N ALA A 53 6.93 11.94 1.36
CA ALA A 53 7.56 11.63 0.08
C ALA A 53 7.19 10.22 -0.45
N LEU A 54 6.66 9.34 0.42
CA LEU A 54 6.21 7.99 0.04
C LEU A 54 4.75 7.94 -0.44
N HIS A 55 4.03 9.06 -0.44
CA HIS A 55 2.63 9.10 -0.87
C HIS A 55 2.41 8.41 -2.22
N TYR A 56 3.15 8.79 -3.26
CA TYR A 56 2.99 8.19 -4.59
C TYR A 56 3.53 6.75 -4.70
N VAL A 57 4.39 6.32 -3.79
CA VAL A 57 4.76 4.89 -3.66
C VAL A 57 3.55 4.10 -3.17
N SER A 58 2.80 4.63 -2.21
CA SER A 58 1.56 4.02 -1.71
C SER A 58 0.48 3.96 -2.80
N GLU A 59 0.34 5.01 -3.64
CA GLU A 59 -0.58 5.03 -4.77
C GLU A 59 -0.21 3.96 -5.82
N TRP A 60 1.07 3.86 -6.18
CA TRP A 60 1.57 2.83 -7.07
C TRP A 60 1.36 1.42 -6.49
N TRP A 61 1.61 1.22 -5.20
CA TRP A 61 1.41 -0.05 -4.52
C TRP A 61 -0.06 -0.51 -4.56
N LYS A 62 -1.01 0.41 -4.37
CA LYS A 62 -2.44 0.11 -4.53
C LYS A 62 -2.77 -0.40 -5.93
N GLN A 63 -2.22 0.25 -6.96
CA GLN A 63 -2.39 -0.21 -8.33
C GLN A 63 -1.79 -1.60 -8.52
N LEU A 64 -0.55 -1.81 -8.09
CA LEU A 64 0.15 -3.08 -8.24
C LEU A 64 -0.66 -4.24 -7.66
N TYR A 65 -1.10 -4.13 -6.41
CA TYR A 65 -1.83 -5.21 -5.74
C TYR A 65 -3.28 -5.33 -6.22
N GLY A 66 -3.96 -4.23 -6.45
CA GLY A 66 -5.33 -4.22 -6.94
C GLY A 66 -5.47 -4.90 -8.30
N GLU A 67 -4.57 -4.58 -9.23
CA GLU A 67 -4.57 -5.17 -10.57
C GLU A 67 -4.07 -6.61 -10.60
N SER A 68 -3.12 -6.97 -9.72
CA SER A 68 -2.53 -8.30 -9.73
C SER A 68 -3.38 -9.34 -8.98
N GLU A 69 -4.00 -8.99 -7.86
CA GLU A 69 -4.71 -9.95 -6.98
C GLU A 69 -6.23 -9.87 -7.05
N GLY A 70 -6.82 -8.72 -7.37
CA GLY A 70 -8.26 -8.49 -7.36
C GLY A 70 -9.00 -9.23 -8.49
N LYS A 71 -9.03 -10.56 -8.46
CA LYS A 71 -9.58 -11.42 -9.51
C LYS A 71 -10.41 -12.57 -8.93
N ASP A 72 -11.32 -13.12 -9.72
CA ASP A 72 -12.14 -14.28 -9.36
C ASP A 72 -12.86 -14.12 -8.01
N LYS A 73 -13.21 -12.88 -7.64
CA LYS A 73 -13.79 -12.52 -6.33
C LYS A 73 -12.88 -12.86 -5.15
N LYS A 74 -11.57 -12.94 -5.39
CA LYS A 74 -10.52 -13.14 -4.40
C LYS A 74 -9.66 -11.89 -4.28
N GLY A 75 -8.75 -11.89 -3.32
CA GLY A 75 -7.74 -10.86 -3.11
C GLY A 75 -7.97 -10.01 -1.88
N ILE A 76 -6.90 -9.40 -1.42
CA ILE A 76 -6.89 -8.43 -0.33
C ILE A 76 -7.06 -7.05 -0.94
N PHE A 77 -8.01 -6.25 -0.44
CA PHE A 77 -8.21 -4.89 -0.93
C PHE A 77 -7.05 -4.00 -0.47
N PRO A 78 -6.28 -3.42 -1.41
CA PRO A 78 -5.17 -2.55 -1.06
C PRO A 78 -5.67 -1.12 -0.81
N ALA A 79 -5.44 -0.62 0.39
CA ALA A 79 -5.70 0.76 0.77
C ALA A 79 -4.41 1.41 1.31
N ALA A 80 -4.36 2.72 1.41
CA ALA A 80 -3.21 3.43 1.96
C ALA A 80 -3.64 4.63 2.79
N VAL A 81 -2.79 5.01 3.75
CA VAL A 81 -2.94 6.18 4.60
C VAL A 81 -1.61 6.90 4.79
N ASP A 82 -1.66 8.22 4.90
CA ASP A 82 -0.51 9.07 5.17
C ASP A 82 -0.61 9.60 6.62
N PHE A 83 0.11 8.98 7.50
CA PHE A 83 0.19 9.40 8.90
C PHE A 83 1.22 10.55 9.05
N THR A 84 1.01 11.49 9.96
CA THR A 84 -0.01 11.54 11.04
C THR A 84 -1.37 12.10 10.58
N THR A 85 -1.46 12.68 9.38
CA THR A 85 -2.67 13.33 8.88
C THR A 85 -3.89 12.42 8.98
N ASP A 86 -3.78 11.20 8.46
CA ASP A 86 -4.89 10.26 8.45
C ASP A 86 -5.20 9.59 9.80
N LEU A 87 -4.43 9.84 10.84
CA LEU A 87 -4.86 9.50 12.21
C LEU A 87 -6.12 10.28 12.61
N HIS A 88 -6.32 11.49 12.05
CA HIS A 88 -7.49 12.32 12.30
C HIS A 88 -8.70 11.98 11.42
N SER A 89 -8.53 11.12 10.43
CA SER A 89 -9.61 10.65 9.53
C SER A 89 -9.90 9.17 9.72
N MET A 90 -8.89 8.31 9.64
CA MET A 90 -9.01 6.85 9.65
C MET A 90 -8.63 6.22 10.99
N GLY A 91 -7.91 6.94 11.86
CA GLY A 91 -7.37 6.40 13.12
C GLY A 91 -8.46 5.79 14.02
N GLN A 92 -9.63 6.44 14.16
CA GLN A 92 -10.74 5.90 14.93
C GLN A 92 -11.24 4.56 14.38
N TYR A 93 -11.40 4.45 13.05
CA TYR A 93 -11.86 3.20 12.44
C TYR A 93 -10.82 2.08 12.56
N ILE A 94 -9.55 2.40 12.34
CA ILE A 94 -8.46 1.43 12.48
C ILE A 94 -8.42 0.91 13.91
N GLN A 95 -8.47 1.80 14.92
CA GLN A 95 -8.37 1.44 16.32
C GLN A 95 -9.58 0.65 16.83
N ASP A 96 -10.82 1.02 16.41
CA ASP A 96 -12.05 0.56 17.09
C ASP A 96 -13.17 0.10 16.11
N GLY A 97 -12.89 0.08 14.80
CA GLY A 97 -13.81 -0.43 13.77
C GLY A 97 -13.78 -1.95 13.64
N GLU A 98 -14.32 -2.49 12.56
CA GLU A 98 -14.33 -3.93 12.29
C GLU A 98 -12.93 -4.51 12.10
N ARG A 99 -12.68 -5.68 12.70
CA ARG A 99 -11.40 -6.42 12.59
C ARG A 99 -11.27 -7.14 11.23
N LYS A 100 -11.28 -6.37 10.14
CA LYS A 100 -11.16 -6.85 8.75
C LYS A 100 -9.90 -6.37 8.05
N LEU A 101 -9.16 -5.47 8.67
CA LEU A 101 -7.94 -4.89 8.13
C LEU A 101 -6.70 -5.24 8.96
N PHE A 102 -5.57 -5.22 8.30
CA PHE A 102 -4.24 -5.27 8.91
C PHE A 102 -3.37 -4.17 8.30
N GLU A 103 -2.30 -3.80 8.97
CA GLU A 103 -1.42 -2.73 8.50
C GLU A 103 -0.05 -3.25 8.07
N THR A 104 0.50 -2.61 7.05
CA THR A 104 1.90 -2.69 6.68
C THR A 104 2.49 -1.29 6.77
N PHE A 105 3.30 -1.04 7.80
CA PHE A 105 4.00 0.23 7.95
C PHE A 105 5.22 0.29 7.03
N LEU A 106 5.39 1.40 6.34
CA LEU A 106 6.57 1.70 5.54
C LEU A 106 7.35 2.83 6.23
N MET A 107 8.53 2.50 6.77
CA MET A 107 9.36 3.40 7.56
C MET A 107 10.69 3.70 6.89
N VAL A 108 11.22 4.90 7.13
CA VAL A 108 12.55 5.32 6.69
C VAL A 108 13.40 5.59 7.93
N GLU A 109 14.57 4.93 8.04
CA GLU A 109 15.44 5.08 9.22
C GLU A 109 16.17 6.41 9.25
N LYS A 110 16.74 6.78 8.09
CA LYS A 110 17.55 7.99 7.96
C LYS A 110 16.81 9.03 7.14
N THR A 111 16.33 10.06 7.84
CA THR A 111 15.61 11.20 7.27
C THR A 111 16.44 12.48 7.35
N SER A 112 15.96 13.57 6.75
CA SER A 112 16.55 14.90 6.91
C SER A 112 16.48 15.35 8.38
N LYS A 113 17.53 15.97 8.85
CA LYS A 113 17.61 16.45 10.24
C LYS A 113 16.98 17.84 10.36
N PHE A 114 16.13 18.00 11.36
CA PHE A 114 15.58 19.29 11.76
C PHE A 114 15.43 19.31 13.28
N ALA A 115 16.29 20.03 13.97
CA ALA A 115 16.22 20.18 15.43
C ALA A 115 15.04 21.07 15.83
N ILE A 116 14.18 20.59 16.71
CA ILE A 116 13.04 21.34 17.23
C ILE A 116 13.57 22.45 18.14
N PRO A 117 13.25 23.74 17.83
CA PRO A 117 13.71 24.85 18.65
C PRO A 117 13.02 24.91 20.01
N THR A 118 13.66 25.56 20.99
CA THR A 118 13.03 25.90 22.26
C THR A 118 12.22 27.18 22.10
N ASP A 119 10.96 27.19 22.53
CA ASP A 119 10.17 28.41 22.71
C ASP A 119 10.33 28.93 24.15
N PRO A 120 10.91 30.12 24.38
CA PRO A 120 11.07 30.66 25.74
C PRO A 120 9.73 30.82 26.49
N ALA A 121 8.65 31.05 25.78
CA ALA A 121 7.31 31.22 26.36
C ALA A 121 6.58 29.90 26.58
N ASN A 122 6.99 28.83 25.88
CA ASN A 122 6.36 27.50 25.94
C ASN A 122 4.82 27.54 25.86
N LEU A 123 4.29 28.36 24.96
CA LEU A 123 2.84 28.61 24.87
C LEU A 123 2.04 27.37 24.43
N ASP A 124 2.67 26.52 23.62
CA ASP A 124 2.10 25.26 23.13
C ASP A 124 2.37 24.06 24.06
N GLY A 125 3.22 24.23 25.10
CA GLY A 125 3.61 23.16 26.01
C GLY A 125 4.55 22.11 25.39
N LEU A 126 5.14 22.36 24.20
CA LEU A 126 5.90 21.38 23.45
C LEU A 126 7.43 21.42 23.70
N ASN A 127 7.91 22.24 24.63
CA ASN A 127 9.35 22.32 24.94
C ASN A 127 9.97 20.98 25.40
N PHE A 128 9.18 19.99 25.81
CA PHE A 128 9.69 18.65 26.07
C PHE A 128 10.25 17.95 24.83
N LEU A 129 9.91 18.44 23.63
CA LEU A 129 10.46 17.96 22.35
C LEU A 129 11.70 18.75 21.92
N ALA A 130 11.96 19.92 22.52
CA ALA A 130 13.04 20.81 22.13
C ALA A 130 14.41 20.11 22.20
N GLY A 131 15.26 20.39 21.21
CA GLY A 131 16.58 19.76 21.05
C GLY A 131 16.54 18.37 20.41
N ASN A 132 15.38 17.71 20.32
CA ASN A 132 15.23 16.50 19.54
C ASN A 132 15.12 16.80 18.05
N ASP A 133 15.45 15.83 17.23
CA ASP A 133 15.19 15.87 15.79
C ASP A 133 13.68 15.65 15.51
N LEU A 134 13.11 16.32 14.53
CA LEU A 134 11.71 16.14 14.14
C LEU A 134 11.42 14.67 13.76
N SER A 135 12.39 13.98 13.18
CA SER A 135 12.29 12.55 12.87
C SER A 135 12.11 11.69 14.11
N HIS A 136 12.64 12.13 15.28
CA HIS A 136 12.39 11.45 16.56
C HIS A 136 10.91 11.51 16.94
N ALA A 137 10.28 12.68 16.85
CA ALA A 137 8.85 12.85 17.13
C ALA A 137 8.01 11.97 16.19
N ASN A 138 8.35 11.97 14.91
CA ASN A 138 7.68 11.14 13.90
C ASN A 138 7.82 9.64 14.19
N LYS A 139 9.02 9.20 14.62
CA LYS A 139 9.24 7.81 15.03
C LYS A 139 8.43 7.44 16.28
N MET A 140 8.31 8.33 17.26
CA MET A 140 7.49 8.09 18.44
C MET A 140 6.00 8.04 18.08
N ALA A 141 5.53 8.86 17.12
CA ALA A 141 4.18 8.77 16.60
C ALA A 141 3.92 7.41 15.93
N TYR A 142 4.84 6.93 15.11
CA TYR A 142 4.77 5.59 14.52
C TYR A 142 4.70 4.49 15.59
N GLU A 143 5.62 4.48 16.56
CA GLU A 143 5.65 3.43 17.59
C GLU A 143 4.38 3.44 18.45
N GLY A 144 3.91 4.62 18.86
CA GLY A 144 2.68 4.78 19.63
C GLY A 144 1.45 4.27 18.86
N THR A 145 1.34 4.65 17.58
CA THR A 145 0.25 4.22 16.70
C THR A 145 0.27 2.70 16.50
N ARG A 146 1.43 2.16 16.12
CA ARG A 146 1.60 0.73 15.86
C ARG A 146 1.23 -0.14 17.07
N LEU A 147 1.66 0.28 18.27
CA LEU A 147 1.34 -0.42 19.51
C LEU A 147 -0.15 -0.34 19.84
N ALA A 148 -0.75 0.85 19.76
CA ALA A 148 -2.17 1.04 20.03
C ALA A 148 -3.04 0.19 19.09
N HIS A 149 -2.76 0.19 17.78
CA HIS A 149 -3.50 -0.61 16.81
C HIS A 149 -3.33 -2.11 17.06
N LEU A 150 -2.11 -2.57 17.43
CA LEU A 150 -1.88 -3.97 17.77
C LEU A 150 -2.68 -4.39 19.01
N GLU A 151 -2.68 -3.57 20.08
CA GLU A 151 -3.49 -3.79 21.28
C GLU A 151 -4.99 -3.78 20.98
N GLY A 152 -5.42 -2.96 20.02
CA GLY A 152 -6.77 -2.94 19.48
C GLY A 152 -7.13 -4.16 18.61
N GLY A 153 -6.19 -5.08 18.40
CA GLY A 153 -6.43 -6.30 17.60
C GLY A 153 -6.25 -6.14 16.09
N VAL A 154 -5.54 -5.09 15.66
CA VAL A 154 -5.13 -4.88 14.27
C VAL A 154 -3.72 -5.44 14.07
N PRO A 155 -3.56 -6.59 13.38
CA PRO A 155 -2.25 -7.12 13.08
C PRO A 155 -1.46 -6.13 12.25
N ASN A 156 -0.17 -5.99 12.55
CA ASN A 156 0.68 -5.12 11.75
C ASN A 156 2.07 -5.70 11.52
N MET A 157 2.72 -5.25 10.45
CA MET A 157 4.09 -5.54 10.10
C MET A 157 4.78 -4.25 9.64
N THR A 158 6.10 -4.23 9.63
CA THR A 158 6.87 -3.06 9.21
C THR A 158 7.90 -3.44 8.17
N ILE A 159 7.95 -2.65 7.11
CA ILE A 159 9.02 -2.66 6.10
C ILE A 159 9.84 -1.40 6.35
N THR A 160 11.15 -1.57 6.56
CA THR A 160 12.04 -0.47 6.88
C THR A 160 13.02 -0.24 5.74
N LEU A 161 13.06 0.99 5.23
CA LEU A 161 14.08 1.46 4.29
C LEU A 161 15.20 2.14 5.08
N PRO A 162 16.48 1.84 4.82
CA PRO A 162 17.59 2.51 5.48
C PRO A 162 17.63 4.02 5.24
N GLU A 163 17.31 4.45 4.03
CA GLU A 163 17.16 5.86 3.65
C GLU A 163 16.31 5.97 2.38
N LEU A 164 15.78 7.15 2.09
CA LEU A 164 15.00 7.42 0.89
C LEU A 164 15.91 7.95 -0.21
N ASN A 165 16.28 7.07 -1.13
CA ASN A 165 17.04 7.37 -2.34
C ASN A 165 16.68 6.39 -3.46
N GLU A 166 17.21 6.63 -4.66
CA GLU A 166 16.89 5.85 -5.87
C GLU A 166 17.27 4.37 -5.72
N PHE A 167 18.32 4.08 -4.96
CA PHE A 167 18.79 2.72 -4.73
C PHE A 167 17.75 1.91 -3.93
N TYR A 168 17.33 2.44 -2.77
CA TYR A 168 16.37 1.75 -1.93
C TYR A 168 14.94 1.78 -2.50
N LEU A 169 14.59 2.83 -3.23
CA LEU A 169 13.33 2.88 -3.97
C LEU A 169 13.26 1.77 -5.03
N GLY A 170 14.33 1.58 -5.82
CA GLY A 170 14.40 0.49 -6.79
C GLY A 170 14.32 -0.90 -6.14
N GLN A 171 14.90 -1.07 -4.95
CA GLN A 171 14.78 -2.31 -4.18
C GLN A 171 13.36 -2.55 -3.69
N LEU A 172 12.69 -1.51 -3.19
CA LEU A 172 11.31 -1.57 -2.71
C LEU A 172 10.34 -1.95 -3.84
N ILE A 173 10.49 -1.35 -5.01
CA ILE A 173 9.70 -1.68 -6.20
C ILE A 173 9.83 -3.16 -6.52
N TYR A 174 11.06 -3.65 -6.69
CA TYR A 174 11.28 -5.07 -7.01
C TYR A 174 10.79 -6.02 -5.92
N PHE A 175 10.95 -5.63 -4.64
CA PHE A 175 10.42 -6.40 -3.51
C PHE A 175 8.90 -6.59 -3.64
N TYR A 176 8.15 -5.53 -3.90
CA TYR A 176 6.69 -5.61 -4.04
C TYR A 176 6.27 -6.36 -5.31
N GLU A 177 6.94 -6.14 -6.44
CA GLU A 177 6.65 -6.88 -7.69
C GLU A 177 6.84 -8.39 -7.50
N LYS A 178 7.91 -8.79 -6.81
CA LYS A 178 8.14 -10.20 -6.50
C LYS A 178 7.11 -10.75 -5.51
N ALA A 179 6.81 -10.01 -4.46
CA ALA A 179 5.88 -10.43 -3.43
C ALA A 179 4.46 -10.59 -3.98
N VAL A 180 3.99 -9.66 -4.83
CA VAL A 180 2.64 -9.72 -5.42
C VAL A 180 2.49 -10.90 -6.38
N ALA A 181 3.53 -11.22 -7.16
CA ALA A 181 3.50 -12.39 -8.03
C ALA A 181 3.31 -13.68 -7.22
N ILE A 182 4.02 -13.80 -6.10
CA ILE A 182 3.94 -14.96 -5.22
C ILE A 182 2.57 -15.01 -4.52
N SER A 183 2.13 -13.90 -3.91
CA SER A 183 0.86 -13.91 -3.19
C SER A 183 -0.34 -14.10 -4.13
N GLY A 184 -0.29 -13.60 -5.38
CA GLY A 184 -1.28 -13.92 -6.41
C GLY A 184 -1.40 -15.42 -6.70
N TYR A 185 -0.27 -16.10 -6.88
CA TYR A 185 -0.28 -17.56 -7.02
C TYR A 185 -0.77 -18.30 -5.77
N MET A 186 -0.45 -17.81 -4.56
CA MET A 186 -0.92 -18.41 -3.31
C MET A 186 -2.44 -18.34 -3.15
N ILE A 187 -3.09 -17.30 -3.69
CA ILE A 187 -4.56 -17.18 -3.73
C ILE A 187 -5.17 -17.77 -5.02
N GLU A 188 -4.34 -18.42 -5.85
CA GLU A 188 -4.75 -19.11 -7.08
C GLU A 188 -5.37 -18.17 -8.12
N VAL A 189 -4.75 -17.02 -8.36
CA VAL A 189 -5.07 -16.12 -9.47
C VAL A 189 -3.83 -15.90 -10.34
N ASN A 190 -4.04 -15.53 -11.61
CA ASN A 190 -2.94 -15.09 -12.47
C ASN A 190 -2.59 -13.63 -12.14
N PRO A 191 -1.41 -13.31 -11.57
CA PRO A 191 -1.06 -11.94 -11.22
C PRO A 191 -0.66 -11.07 -12.42
N PHE A 192 -0.57 -11.63 -13.63
CA PHE A 192 0.00 -10.97 -14.81
C PHE A 192 -1.03 -10.59 -15.88
N ASP A 193 -2.31 -10.66 -15.60
CA ASP A 193 -3.38 -10.21 -16.49
C ASP A 193 -4.36 -9.26 -15.76
N GLN A 194 -5.27 -8.63 -16.49
CA GLN A 194 -6.21 -7.63 -15.96
C GLN A 194 -7.59 -7.78 -16.61
N PRO A 195 -8.26 -8.95 -16.49
CA PRO A 195 -9.53 -9.17 -17.18
C PRO A 195 -10.65 -8.23 -16.71
N GLY A 196 -10.62 -7.77 -15.46
CA GLY A 196 -11.65 -6.91 -14.88
C GLY A 196 -11.75 -5.53 -15.54
N VAL A 197 -10.63 -4.96 -15.97
CA VAL A 197 -10.62 -3.62 -16.58
C VAL A 197 -11.16 -3.61 -18.01
N GLU A 198 -11.25 -4.74 -18.68
CA GLU A 198 -11.77 -4.84 -20.03
C GLU A 198 -13.28 -4.58 -20.09
N SER A 199 -14.02 -4.92 -19.05
CA SER A 199 -15.47 -4.74 -18.98
C SER A 199 -15.88 -3.28 -19.09
N TYR A 200 -15.30 -2.39 -18.29
CA TYR A 200 -15.64 -0.97 -18.33
C TYR A 200 -15.16 -0.30 -19.61
N LYS A 201 -14.00 -0.70 -20.16
CA LYS A 201 -13.51 -0.20 -21.46
C LYS A 201 -14.48 -0.53 -22.58
N LYS A 202 -14.97 -1.77 -22.65
CA LYS A 202 -16.01 -2.18 -23.63
C LYS A 202 -17.27 -1.36 -23.46
N ASN A 203 -17.74 -1.17 -22.23
CA ASN A 203 -18.91 -0.33 -21.97
C ASN A 203 -18.69 1.12 -22.40
N MET A 204 -17.52 1.69 -22.14
CA MET A 204 -17.18 3.05 -22.59
C MET A 204 -17.20 3.15 -24.13
N PHE A 205 -16.59 2.19 -24.84
CA PHE A 205 -16.61 2.18 -26.29
C PHE A 205 -18.02 2.08 -26.85
N ALA A 206 -18.87 1.24 -26.26
CA ALA A 206 -20.25 1.11 -26.65
C ALA A 206 -21.05 2.41 -26.42
N LEU A 207 -20.91 3.02 -25.23
CA LEU A 207 -21.61 4.29 -24.91
C LEU A 207 -21.12 5.46 -25.77
N MET A 208 -19.86 5.45 -26.21
CA MET A 208 -19.31 6.40 -27.17
C MET A 208 -19.69 6.06 -28.64
N LYS A 209 -20.49 5.03 -28.86
CA LYS A 209 -20.94 4.56 -30.18
C LYS A 209 -19.79 4.24 -31.14
N LYS A 210 -18.72 3.63 -30.60
CA LYS A 210 -17.60 3.18 -31.43
C LYS A 210 -18.11 2.14 -32.46
N PRO A 211 -17.73 2.24 -33.77
CA PRO A 211 -18.08 1.25 -34.77
C PRO A 211 -17.73 -0.18 -34.31
N GLY A 212 -18.65 -1.12 -34.50
CA GLY A 212 -18.53 -2.52 -34.10
C GLY A 212 -19.04 -2.80 -32.67
N PHE A 213 -19.64 -1.81 -31.98
CA PHE A 213 -20.22 -1.96 -30.65
C PHE A 213 -21.73 -1.70 -30.62
N GLU A 214 -22.42 -1.76 -31.76
CA GLU A 214 -23.82 -1.34 -31.92
C GLU A 214 -24.76 -2.15 -31.01
N ALA A 215 -24.62 -3.47 -30.97
CA ALA A 215 -25.45 -4.34 -30.10
C ALA A 215 -25.25 -4.05 -28.63
N GLU A 216 -24.01 -3.82 -28.22
CA GLU A 216 -23.67 -3.50 -26.84
C GLU A 216 -24.16 -2.10 -26.44
N THR A 217 -24.11 -1.14 -27.36
CA THR A 217 -24.69 0.20 -27.21
C THR A 217 -26.19 0.12 -26.93
N GLU A 218 -26.92 -0.69 -27.70
CA GLU A 218 -28.35 -0.88 -27.50
C GLU A 218 -28.68 -1.52 -26.16
N ARG A 219 -27.91 -2.57 -25.78
CA ARG A 219 -28.04 -3.24 -24.49
C ARG A 219 -27.84 -2.27 -23.32
N LEU A 220 -26.75 -1.49 -23.36
CA LEU A 220 -26.43 -0.53 -22.29
C LEU A 220 -27.46 0.60 -22.19
N ASN A 221 -27.96 1.11 -23.32
CA ASN A 221 -29.00 2.14 -23.32
C ASN A 221 -30.30 1.63 -22.66
N LYS A 222 -30.70 0.37 -22.89
CA LYS A 222 -31.83 -0.26 -22.20
C LYS A 222 -31.59 -0.34 -20.67
N VAL A 223 -30.40 -0.73 -20.26
CA VAL A 223 -30.02 -0.78 -18.83
C VAL A 223 -30.08 0.61 -18.21
N LEU A 224 -29.52 1.63 -18.86
CA LEU A 224 -29.55 3.02 -18.37
C LEU A 224 -30.98 3.58 -18.30
N ALA A 225 -31.83 3.27 -19.29
CA ALA A 225 -33.23 3.70 -19.28
C ALA A 225 -34.04 3.04 -18.15
N SER A 226 -33.67 1.84 -17.70
CA SER A 226 -34.32 1.14 -16.59
C SER A 226 -33.76 1.49 -15.21
N ALA A 227 -32.61 2.18 -15.16
CA ALA A 227 -31.97 2.56 -13.91
C ALA A 227 -32.82 3.58 -13.12
N LYS A 228 -33.11 3.28 -11.87
CA LYS A 228 -33.74 4.26 -10.96
C LYS A 228 -32.67 5.25 -10.49
N ILE A 229 -32.78 6.49 -10.98
CA ILE A 229 -31.93 7.59 -10.54
C ILE A 229 -32.68 8.34 -9.43
N VAL A 230 -32.14 8.35 -8.23
CA VAL A 230 -32.60 9.24 -7.17
C VAL A 230 -31.91 10.59 -7.38
N LYS A 231 -32.70 11.59 -7.75
CA LYS A 231 -32.21 12.98 -7.78
C LYS A 231 -32.39 13.55 -6.38
N VAL A 232 -31.30 13.99 -5.78
CA VAL A 232 -31.28 14.70 -4.49
C VAL A 232 -31.27 16.20 -4.77
#